data_8f064865e5911c5ed0b5dbf7ab4dcef7
#
_entry.id   8f064865e5911c5ed0b5dbf7ab4dcef7
#
_cell.length_a   1.000
_cell.length_b   1.000
_cell.length_c   1.000
_cell.angle_alpha   90.00
_cell.angle_beta   90.00
_cell.angle_gamma   90.00
#
_symmetry.space_group_name_H-M   'P 1'
#
loop_
_entity.id
_entity.type
_entity.pdbx_description
1 polymer ?
#
loop_
_entity_poly.entity_id
_entity_poly.type
_entity_poly.pdbx_seq_one_letter_code
_entity_poly.pdbx_strand_id
1 'polypeptide(L)'
;MSSRPVNRLVLFAPLLICIALGAFLFSSLGKDPQELPSALVGQPFPEFALEELNNPQRQVSRADFRGDSENGQVVLVNIWATWCFACRIEHPYLNGLAEQGVAIIGLNYKDNRILAKEWLVERGDPYQFNIFDPSGTLGIDLGVYGAPETYLVDARGIIRHRRVGVVDERIWNKEFRELYNQLVDEANDQ
;
A
#
# COMPACT_ATOMS: atom_id res chain seq x y z
N MET A 1 -5.90 -69.27 -13.48
CA MET A 1 -5.93 -67.81 -13.37
C MET A 1 -4.92 -67.39 -12.33
N SER A 2 -3.74 -66.95 -12.75
CA SER A 2 -2.66 -66.54 -11.83
C SER A 2 -2.90 -65.12 -11.37
N SER A 3 -3.27 -64.95 -10.09
CA SER A 3 -3.40 -63.64 -9.46
C SER A 3 -1.98 -63.09 -9.22
N ARG A 4 -1.56 -62.11 -10.02
CA ARG A 4 -0.32 -61.35 -9.77
C ARG A 4 -0.46 -60.62 -8.43
N PRO A 5 0.52 -60.77 -7.50
CA PRO A 5 0.46 -60.03 -6.25
C PRO A 5 0.53 -58.52 -6.54
N VAL A 6 -0.53 -57.78 -6.24
CA VAL A 6 -0.55 -56.35 -6.33
C VAL A 6 0.47 -55.83 -5.31
N ASN A 7 1.52 -55.17 -5.79
CA ASN A 7 2.57 -54.63 -4.95
C ASN A 7 1.95 -53.62 -4.00
N ARG A 8 1.94 -53.92 -2.69
CA ARG A 8 1.29 -53.05 -1.66
C ARG A 8 1.81 -51.60 -1.72
N LEU A 9 3.03 -51.41 -2.20
CA LEU A 9 3.60 -50.06 -2.41
C LEU A 9 2.84 -49.26 -3.45
N VAL A 10 2.33 -49.92 -4.52
CA VAL A 10 1.52 -49.25 -5.59
C VAL A 10 0.14 -48.82 -5.04
N LEU A 11 -0.38 -49.53 -4.04
CA LEU A 11 -1.65 -49.21 -3.43
C LEU A 11 -1.57 -47.93 -2.58
N PHE A 12 -0.40 -47.65 -1.97
CA PHE A 12 -0.16 -46.45 -1.15
C PHE A 12 0.36 -45.27 -1.96
N ALA A 13 0.76 -45.46 -3.22
CA ALA A 13 1.31 -44.36 -4.05
C ALA A 13 0.37 -43.13 -4.15
N PRO A 14 -0.95 -43.28 -4.38
CA PRO A 14 -1.85 -42.11 -4.42
C PRO A 14 -1.90 -41.36 -3.07
N LEU A 15 -1.89 -42.09 -1.96
CA LEU A 15 -1.90 -41.47 -0.63
C LEU A 15 -0.61 -40.68 -0.38
N LEU A 16 0.55 -41.22 -0.75
CA LEU A 16 1.83 -40.54 -0.61
C LEU A 16 1.90 -39.29 -1.50
N ILE A 17 1.36 -39.35 -2.71
CA ILE A 17 1.27 -38.19 -3.62
C ILE A 17 0.38 -37.11 -2.99
N CYS A 18 -0.79 -37.45 -2.43
CA CYS A 18 -1.67 -36.51 -1.76
C CYS A 18 -1.00 -35.84 -0.54
N ILE A 19 -0.27 -36.62 0.27
CA ILE A 19 0.46 -36.09 1.43
C ILE A 19 1.58 -35.17 0.98
N ALA A 20 2.36 -35.54 -0.04
CA ALA A 20 3.46 -34.72 -0.58
C ALA A 20 2.92 -33.42 -1.19
N LEU A 21 1.81 -33.49 -1.93
CA LEU A 21 1.16 -32.30 -2.51
C LEU A 21 0.57 -31.40 -1.41
N GLY A 22 -0.04 -31.98 -0.39
CA GLY A 22 -0.56 -31.24 0.75
C GLY A 22 0.54 -30.52 1.53
N ALA A 23 1.66 -31.20 1.80
CA ALA A 23 2.82 -30.59 2.45
C ALA A 23 3.45 -29.49 1.59
N PHE A 24 3.55 -29.67 0.28
CA PHE A 24 4.04 -28.66 -0.65
C PHE A 24 3.13 -27.43 -0.66
N LEU A 25 1.81 -27.60 -0.79
CA LEU A 25 0.84 -26.51 -0.75
C LEU A 25 0.87 -25.79 0.60
N PHE A 26 0.94 -26.54 1.71
CA PHE A 26 1.03 -25.95 3.05
C PHE A 26 2.30 -25.12 3.23
N SER A 27 3.44 -25.58 2.70
CA SER A 27 4.69 -24.80 2.74
C SER A 27 4.65 -23.54 1.85
N SER A 28 3.80 -23.53 0.83
CA SER A 28 3.62 -22.39 -0.06
C SER A 28 2.65 -21.35 0.48
N LEU A 29 1.75 -21.73 1.40
CA LEU A 29 0.80 -20.81 2.04
C LEU A 29 1.48 -19.78 2.97
N GLY A 30 2.70 -20.05 3.42
CA GLY A 30 3.47 -19.13 4.25
C GLY A 30 4.25 -18.05 3.48
N LYS A 31 4.25 -18.08 2.16
CA LYS A 31 4.87 -17.04 1.33
C LYS A 31 3.82 -15.99 1.02
N ASP A 32 4.06 -14.76 1.47
CA ASP A 32 3.19 -13.62 1.15
C ASP A 32 3.27 -13.36 -0.38
N PRO A 33 2.20 -13.59 -1.15
CA PRO A 33 2.22 -13.34 -2.60
C PRO A 33 2.34 -11.85 -2.94
N GLN A 34 2.30 -10.97 -1.95
CA GLN A 34 2.40 -9.52 -2.09
C GLN A 34 3.86 -9.02 -2.10
N GLU A 35 4.85 -9.88 -1.85
CA GLU A 35 6.29 -9.55 -1.91
C GLU A 35 6.87 -9.44 -3.34
N LEU A 36 6.03 -9.28 -4.38
CA LEU A 36 6.56 -8.95 -5.69
C LEU A 36 7.12 -7.53 -5.65
N PRO A 37 8.44 -7.33 -5.88
CA PRO A 37 9.03 -6.01 -5.91
C PRO A 37 8.27 -5.17 -6.93
N SER A 38 7.69 -4.05 -6.50
CA SER A 38 7.05 -3.13 -7.44
C SER A 38 8.10 -2.60 -8.41
N ALA A 39 7.83 -2.68 -9.71
CA ALA A 39 8.69 -2.08 -10.73
C ALA A 39 8.87 -0.55 -10.56
N LEU A 40 8.04 0.05 -9.71
CA LEU A 40 8.08 1.49 -9.42
C LEU A 40 9.02 1.85 -8.28
N VAL A 41 9.49 0.88 -7.47
CA VAL A 41 10.49 1.17 -6.43
C VAL A 41 11.79 1.62 -7.10
N GLY A 42 12.32 2.77 -6.65
CA GLY A 42 13.46 3.45 -7.27
C GLY A 42 13.10 4.35 -8.45
N GLN A 43 11.83 4.41 -8.86
CA GLN A 43 11.36 5.30 -9.92
C GLN A 43 10.72 6.56 -9.34
N PRO A 44 10.71 7.67 -10.09
CA PRO A 44 9.94 8.85 -9.71
C PRO A 44 8.45 8.50 -9.58
N PHE A 45 7.79 9.10 -8.57
CA PHE A 45 6.34 9.05 -8.50
C PHE A 45 5.74 9.62 -9.80
N PRO A 46 4.71 9.01 -10.40
CA PRO A 46 4.11 9.48 -11.66
C PRO A 46 3.73 10.95 -11.61
N GLU A 47 3.86 11.64 -12.74
CA GLU A 47 3.33 13.00 -12.88
C GLU A 47 1.81 12.96 -12.97
N PHE A 48 1.16 13.87 -12.27
CA PHE A 48 -0.29 14.01 -12.31
C PHE A 48 -0.70 15.47 -12.13
N ALA A 49 -1.93 15.78 -12.52
CA ALA A 49 -2.62 17.02 -12.20
C ALA A 49 -4.09 16.67 -11.94
N LEU A 50 -4.46 16.59 -10.68
CA LEU A 50 -5.79 16.18 -10.23
C LEU A 50 -6.34 17.20 -9.22
N GLU A 51 -7.66 17.20 -9.05
CA GLU A 51 -8.29 18.04 -8.05
C GLU A 51 -7.99 17.54 -6.62
N GLU A 52 -7.90 18.45 -5.68
CA GLU A 52 -7.95 18.13 -4.27
C GLU A 52 -9.38 17.74 -3.86
N LEU A 53 -9.50 16.73 -3.00
CA LEU A 53 -10.79 16.21 -2.54
C LEU A 53 -11.62 17.30 -1.83
N ASN A 54 -11.01 18.06 -0.93
CA ASN A 54 -11.68 19.05 -0.10
C ASN A 54 -11.89 20.38 -0.83
N ASN A 55 -10.98 20.73 -1.75
CA ASN A 55 -11.03 21.97 -2.53
C ASN A 55 -10.93 21.68 -4.04
N PRO A 56 -12.04 21.52 -4.76
CA PRO A 56 -12.02 21.23 -6.20
C PRO A 56 -11.38 22.33 -7.07
N GLN A 57 -11.20 23.53 -6.51
CA GLN A 57 -10.56 24.65 -7.22
C GLN A 57 -9.02 24.55 -7.16
N ARG A 58 -8.49 23.73 -6.24
CA ARG A 58 -7.05 23.44 -6.12
C ARG A 58 -6.70 22.24 -6.96
N GLN A 59 -5.80 22.45 -7.92
CA GLN A 59 -5.11 21.36 -8.60
C GLN A 59 -3.89 20.97 -7.77
N VAL A 60 -3.69 19.67 -7.58
CA VAL A 60 -2.54 19.11 -6.90
C VAL A 60 -1.74 18.24 -7.86
N SER A 61 -0.45 18.20 -7.64
CA SER A 61 0.53 17.52 -8.49
C SER A 61 1.63 16.88 -7.64
N ARG A 62 2.56 16.18 -8.25
CA ARG A 62 3.74 15.67 -7.55
C ARG A 62 4.56 16.78 -6.86
N ALA A 63 4.56 18.00 -7.38
CA ALA A 63 5.29 19.11 -6.78
C ALA A 63 4.77 19.45 -5.36
N ASP A 64 3.48 19.19 -5.09
CA ASP A 64 2.88 19.46 -3.78
C ASP A 64 3.38 18.47 -2.68
N PHE A 65 4.07 17.39 -3.05
CA PHE A 65 4.67 16.45 -2.07
C PHE A 65 5.82 17.08 -1.27
N ARG A 66 6.39 18.16 -1.77
CA ARG A 66 7.45 18.88 -1.06
C ARG A 66 6.96 19.53 0.25
N GLY A 67 5.64 19.80 0.36
CA GLY A 67 5.12 20.58 1.47
C GLY A 67 5.76 21.95 1.53
N ASP A 68 5.93 22.47 2.74
CA ASP A 68 6.58 23.79 2.99
C ASP A 68 8.11 23.69 3.14
N SER A 69 8.70 22.52 2.93
CA SER A 69 10.15 22.31 3.07
C SER A 69 10.89 22.70 1.79
N GLU A 70 11.95 23.50 1.90
CA GLU A 70 12.83 23.84 0.77
C GLU A 70 13.51 22.61 0.19
N ASN A 71 13.85 21.64 1.03
CA ASN A 71 14.52 20.38 0.65
C ASN A 71 13.52 19.27 0.26
N GLY A 72 12.22 19.55 0.32
CA GLY A 72 11.17 18.55 0.19
C GLY A 72 10.93 17.77 1.49
N GLN A 73 9.95 16.90 1.50
CA GLN A 73 9.64 16.05 2.65
C GLN A 73 9.47 14.60 2.24
N VAL A 74 9.73 13.70 3.18
CA VAL A 74 9.39 12.27 3.03
C VAL A 74 7.91 12.10 3.33
N VAL A 75 7.18 11.49 2.42
CA VAL A 75 5.73 11.33 2.55
C VAL A 75 5.28 9.89 2.39
N LEU A 76 4.22 9.51 3.09
CA LEU A 76 3.42 8.35 2.75
C LEU A 76 2.31 8.77 1.78
N VAL A 77 2.15 8.06 0.68
CA VAL A 77 0.97 8.20 -0.19
C VAL A 77 0.10 6.97 0.03
N ASN A 78 -1.05 7.17 0.69
CA ASN A 78 -1.97 6.09 1.04
C ASN A 78 -3.18 6.12 0.11
N ILE A 79 -3.42 5.00 -0.57
CA ILE A 79 -4.55 4.79 -1.47
C ILE A 79 -5.73 4.26 -0.66
N TRP A 80 -6.83 4.99 -0.68
CA TRP A 80 -8.01 4.68 0.12
C TRP A 80 -9.32 4.97 -0.59
N ALA A 81 -10.40 4.42 -0.08
CA ALA A 81 -11.75 4.71 -0.57
C ALA A 81 -12.81 4.39 0.49
N THR A 82 -13.99 4.99 0.38
CA THR A 82 -15.12 4.74 1.31
C THR A 82 -15.66 3.32 1.21
N TRP A 83 -15.61 2.70 0.04
CA TRP A 83 -16.02 1.32 -0.21
C TRP A 83 -15.01 0.28 0.30
N CYS A 84 -13.80 0.70 0.71
CA CYS A 84 -12.73 -0.18 1.14
C CYS A 84 -12.88 -0.54 2.63
N PHE A 85 -13.24 -1.79 2.92
CA PHE A 85 -13.36 -2.26 4.30
C PHE A 85 -12.00 -2.28 5.03
N ALA A 86 -10.94 -2.72 4.36
CA ALA A 86 -9.60 -2.80 4.96
C ALA A 86 -9.02 -1.41 5.28
N CYS A 87 -9.39 -0.38 4.50
CA CYS A 87 -9.00 1.01 4.79
C CYS A 87 -9.59 1.51 6.12
N ARG A 88 -10.77 1.03 6.51
CA ARG A 88 -11.36 1.35 7.84
C ARG A 88 -10.55 0.76 8.99
N ILE A 89 -9.88 -0.37 8.75
CA ILE A 89 -9.07 -1.06 9.76
C ILE A 89 -7.76 -0.31 9.99
N GLU A 90 -7.11 0.18 8.93
CA GLU A 90 -5.83 0.89 9.06
C GLU A 90 -5.95 2.36 9.49
N HIS A 91 -7.08 2.99 9.18
CA HIS A 91 -7.27 4.43 9.33
C HIS A 91 -6.97 4.99 10.73
N PRO A 92 -7.39 4.35 11.85
CA PRO A 92 -7.03 4.79 13.19
C PRO A 92 -5.50 4.80 13.42
N TYR A 93 -4.78 3.86 12.81
CA TYR A 93 -3.33 3.82 12.90
C TYR A 93 -2.67 4.95 12.11
N LEU A 94 -3.19 5.27 10.92
CA LEU A 94 -2.73 6.41 10.12
C LEU A 94 -2.97 7.74 10.85
N ASN A 95 -4.12 7.92 11.53
CA ASN A 95 -4.36 9.08 12.38
C ASN A 95 -3.25 9.22 13.45
N GLY A 96 -2.91 8.12 14.13
CA GLY A 96 -1.84 8.12 15.13
C GLY A 96 -0.45 8.41 14.55
N LEU A 97 -0.16 8.00 13.31
CA LEU A 97 1.09 8.35 12.62
C LEU A 97 1.13 9.85 12.27
N ALA A 98 0.03 10.40 11.77
CA ALA A 98 -0.08 11.83 11.46
C ALA A 98 0.09 12.70 12.72
N GLU A 99 -0.49 12.30 13.87
CA GLU A 99 -0.30 12.95 15.17
C GLU A 99 1.17 12.91 15.64
N GLN A 100 1.94 11.90 15.22
CA GLN A 100 3.38 11.79 15.48
C GLN A 100 4.24 12.60 14.49
N GLY A 101 3.62 13.32 13.55
CA GLY A 101 4.29 14.17 12.58
C GLY A 101 4.70 13.47 11.28
N VAL A 102 4.24 12.23 11.05
CA VAL A 102 4.44 11.56 9.75
C VAL A 102 3.59 12.26 8.70
N ALA A 103 4.22 12.75 7.63
CA ALA A 103 3.51 13.36 6.51
C ALA A 103 2.79 12.29 5.67
N ILE A 104 1.47 12.40 5.59
CA ILE A 104 0.65 11.46 4.84
C ILE A 104 -0.19 12.22 3.82
N ILE A 105 -0.20 11.76 2.58
CA ILE A 105 -1.04 12.25 1.48
C ILE A 105 -2.04 11.15 1.14
N GLY A 106 -3.32 11.49 1.07
CA GLY A 106 -4.36 10.57 0.64
C GLY A 106 -4.50 10.55 -0.88
N LEU A 107 -4.68 9.36 -1.46
CA LEU A 107 -5.18 9.19 -2.82
C LEU A 107 -6.55 8.52 -2.74
N ASN A 108 -7.61 9.32 -2.85
CA ASN A 108 -8.97 8.81 -2.85
C ASN A 108 -9.32 8.24 -4.23
N TYR A 109 -9.39 6.90 -4.28
CA TYR A 109 -9.37 6.12 -5.51
C TYR A 109 -10.75 5.61 -5.89
N LYS A 110 -11.23 5.99 -7.09
CA LYS A 110 -12.51 5.54 -7.68
C LYS A 110 -13.67 5.66 -6.71
N ASP A 111 -13.85 6.84 -6.13
CA ASP A 111 -14.79 7.08 -5.05
C ASP A 111 -15.74 8.26 -5.36
N ASN A 112 -16.71 8.46 -4.49
CA ASN A 112 -17.59 9.61 -4.51
C ASN A 112 -17.07 10.70 -3.58
N ARG A 113 -16.90 11.92 -4.09
CA ARG A 113 -16.36 13.06 -3.35
C ARG A 113 -17.15 13.40 -2.08
N ILE A 114 -18.46 13.35 -2.14
CA ILE A 114 -19.32 13.71 -0.98
C ILE A 114 -19.13 12.65 0.11
N LEU A 115 -19.26 11.38 -0.25
CA LEU A 115 -19.07 10.27 0.70
C LEU A 115 -17.66 10.25 1.29
N ALA A 116 -16.64 10.53 0.47
CA ALA A 116 -15.26 10.59 0.93
C ALA A 116 -15.04 11.69 1.97
N LYS A 117 -15.61 12.88 1.76
CA LYS A 117 -15.52 13.99 2.72
C LYS A 117 -16.25 13.68 4.03
N GLU A 118 -17.47 13.13 3.94
CA GLU A 118 -18.24 12.70 5.12
C GLU A 118 -17.49 11.64 5.92
N TRP A 119 -16.85 10.69 5.23
CA TRP A 119 -16.08 9.62 5.84
C TRP A 119 -14.87 10.16 6.64
N LEU A 120 -14.14 11.15 6.09
CA LEU A 120 -13.01 11.79 6.79
C LEU A 120 -13.49 12.61 8.00
N VAL A 121 -14.63 13.32 7.89
CA VAL A 121 -15.21 14.04 9.02
C VAL A 121 -15.59 13.08 10.16
N GLU A 122 -16.13 11.89 9.83
CA GLU A 122 -16.54 10.89 10.81
C GLU A 122 -15.35 10.20 11.51
N ARG A 123 -14.24 9.95 10.76
CA ARG A 123 -13.16 9.07 11.20
C ARG A 123 -11.83 9.76 11.47
N GLY A 124 -11.76 11.07 11.29
CA GLY A 124 -10.53 11.85 11.29
C GLY A 124 -9.89 11.94 9.89
N ASP A 125 -9.05 12.93 9.70
CA ASP A 125 -8.32 13.16 8.45
C ASP A 125 -6.81 13.18 8.74
N PRO A 126 -6.09 12.07 8.50
CA PRO A 126 -4.66 11.99 8.74
C PRO A 126 -3.84 12.64 7.61
N TYR A 127 -4.50 13.11 6.55
CA TYR A 127 -3.83 13.54 5.34
C TYR A 127 -3.56 15.03 5.34
N GLN A 128 -2.35 15.43 4.92
CA GLN A 128 -2.06 16.86 4.65
C GLN A 128 -2.97 17.42 3.56
N PHE A 129 -3.25 16.61 2.55
CA PHE A 129 -4.28 16.82 1.53
C PHE A 129 -4.65 15.49 0.89
N ASN A 130 -5.78 15.48 0.18
CA ASN A 130 -6.27 14.30 -0.52
C ASN A 130 -6.34 14.55 -2.03
N ILE A 131 -5.65 13.74 -2.81
CA ILE A 131 -5.78 13.69 -4.28
C ILE A 131 -7.10 12.98 -4.60
N PHE A 132 -7.96 13.58 -5.41
CA PHE A 132 -9.21 12.97 -5.84
C PHE A 132 -9.05 12.35 -7.22
N ASP A 133 -9.02 11.02 -7.28
CA ASP A 133 -8.85 10.23 -8.52
C ASP A 133 -10.11 9.39 -8.83
N PRO A 134 -11.22 10.03 -9.22
CA PRO A 134 -12.49 9.32 -9.46
C PRO A 134 -12.42 8.35 -10.64
N SER A 135 -11.57 8.63 -11.62
CA SER A 135 -11.34 7.77 -12.78
C SER A 135 -10.38 6.62 -12.49
N GLY A 136 -9.54 6.77 -11.47
CA GLY A 136 -8.48 5.82 -11.14
C GLY A 136 -7.28 5.90 -12.08
N THR A 137 -7.08 7.03 -12.78
CA THR A 137 -5.99 7.20 -13.75
C THR A 137 -4.63 7.16 -13.06
N LEU A 138 -4.45 7.94 -11.99
CA LEU A 138 -3.21 7.92 -11.21
C LEU A 138 -2.98 6.55 -10.54
N GLY A 139 -4.06 5.92 -10.05
CA GLY A 139 -3.99 4.56 -9.52
C GLY A 139 -3.50 3.55 -10.56
N ILE A 140 -3.90 3.67 -11.83
CA ILE A 140 -3.41 2.82 -12.92
C ILE A 140 -1.91 3.05 -13.16
N ASP A 141 -1.46 4.31 -13.21
CA ASP A 141 -0.04 4.66 -13.40
C ASP A 141 0.84 4.14 -12.26
N LEU A 142 0.29 4.07 -11.05
CA LEU A 142 0.91 3.46 -9.87
C LEU A 142 0.83 1.92 -9.86
N GLY A 143 0.09 1.32 -10.79
CA GLY A 143 -0.17 -0.12 -10.80
C GLY A 143 -1.01 -0.59 -9.61
N VAL A 144 -1.91 0.28 -9.12
CA VAL A 144 -2.86 -0.05 -8.05
C VAL A 144 -3.94 -0.97 -8.59
N TYR A 145 -4.13 -2.11 -7.95
CA TYR A 145 -5.23 -3.03 -8.25
C TYR A 145 -6.28 -3.12 -7.15
N GLY A 146 -6.06 -2.41 -6.03
CA GLY A 146 -7.01 -2.35 -4.93
C GLY A 146 -6.62 -1.32 -3.88
N ALA A 147 -7.47 -1.13 -2.89
CA ALA A 147 -7.17 -0.36 -1.68
C ALA A 147 -7.28 -1.30 -0.46
N PRO A 148 -6.47 -1.09 0.60
CA PRO A 148 -5.48 -0.05 0.72
C PRO A 148 -4.11 -0.44 0.10
N GLU A 149 -3.38 0.57 -0.36
CA GLU A 149 -1.96 0.47 -0.69
C GLU A 149 -1.25 1.72 -0.16
N THR A 150 0.02 1.57 0.25
CA THR A 150 0.80 2.69 0.77
C THR A 150 2.18 2.73 0.12
N TYR A 151 2.55 3.89 -0.40
CA TYR A 151 3.85 4.17 -0.97
C TYR A 151 4.64 5.08 -0.03
N LEU A 152 5.91 4.77 0.20
CA LEU A 152 6.87 5.67 0.82
C LEU A 152 7.62 6.40 -0.28
N VAL A 153 7.55 7.72 -0.28
CA VAL A 153 8.16 8.60 -1.28
C VAL A 153 9.18 9.51 -0.58
N ASP A 154 10.40 9.56 -1.10
CA ASP A 154 11.45 10.42 -0.53
C ASP A 154 11.27 11.90 -0.91
N ALA A 155 12.07 12.77 -0.29
CA ALA A 155 12.04 14.23 -0.50
C ALA A 155 12.28 14.66 -1.97
N ARG A 156 12.86 13.78 -2.79
CA ARG A 156 13.07 13.99 -4.23
C ARG A 156 11.91 13.49 -5.09
N GLY A 157 10.89 12.88 -4.47
CA GLY A 157 9.74 12.31 -5.16
C GLY A 157 9.99 10.92 -5.74
N ILE A 158 10.98 10.18 -5.22
CA ILE A 158 11.27 8.80 -5.65
C ILE A 158 10.54 7.82 -4.74
N ILE A 159 9.87 6.84 -5.31
CA ILE A 159 9.22 5.75 -4.58
C ILE A 159 10.29 4.85 -3.98
N ARG A 160 10.31 4.71 -2.65
CA ARG A 160 11.31 3.92 -1.93
C ARG A 160 10.76 2.60 -1.41
N HIS A 161 9.46 2.54 -1.16
CA HIS A 161 8.79 1.32 -0.73
C HIS A 161 7.32 1.33 -1.18
N ARG A 162 6.73 0.15 -1.36
CA ARG A 162 5.30 -0.07 -1.61
C ARG A 162 4.79 -1.19 -0.74
N ARG A 163 3.69 -0.97 -0.05
CA ARG A 163 2.94 -1.99 0.67
C ARG A 163 1.54 -2.13 0.06
N VAL A 164 1.15 -3.33 -0.27
CA VAL A 164 -0.23 -3.70 -0.63
C VAL A 164 -0.90 -4.27 0.60
N GLY A 165 -2.05 -3.70 1.00
CA GLY A 165 -2.80 -4.09 2.20
C GLY A 165 -2.56 -3.16 3.39
N VAL A 166 -3.19 -3.52 4.50
CA VAL A 166 -3.25 -2.72 5.73
C VAL A 166 -1.87 -2.39 6.29
N VAL A 167 -1.70 -1.13 6.69
CA VAL A 167 -0.57 -0.66 7.51
C VAL A 167 -1.05 -0.58 8.96
N ASP A 168 -0.56 -1.48 9.79
CA ASP A 168 -0.71 -1.52 11.23
C ASP A 168 0.64 -1.25 11.92
N GLU A 169 0.66 -1.23 13.26
CA GLU A 169 1.88 -1.04 14.02
C GLU A 169 2.97 -2.06 13.69
N ARG A 170 2.59 -3.32 13.47
CA ARG A 170 3.52 -4.40 13.13
C ARG A 170 4.15 -4.17 11.74
N ILE A 171 3.34 -3.82 10.75
CA ILE A 171 3.80 -3.55 9.37
C ILE A 171 4.64 -2.28 9.35
N TRP A 172 4.20 -1.22 10.03
CA TRP A 172 4.97 0.01 10.15
C TRP A 172 6.36 -0.25 10.70
N ASN A 173 6.45 -0.96 11.82
CA ASN A 173 7.74 -1.27 12.48
C ASN A 173 8.64 -2.18 11.63
N LYS A 174 8.04 -3.12 10.89
CA LYS A 174 8.78 -4.09 10.08
C LYS A 174 9.26 -3.51 8.74
N GLU A 175 8.43 -2.68 8.08
CA GLU A 175 8.62 -2.35 6.66
C GLU A 175 8.90 -0.86 6.40
N PHE A 176 8.46 0.04 7.27
CA PHE A 176 8.51 1.49 7.03
C PHE A 176 9.43 2.27 7.96
N ARG A 177 9.35 2.03 9.27
CA ARG A 177 9.93 2.92 10.30
C ARG A 177 11.42 3.20 10.08
N GLU A 178 12.23 2.17 9.89
CA GLU A 178 13.68 2.34 9.74
C GLU A 178 14.00 3.13 8.46
N LEU A 179 13.40 2.72 7.34
CA LEU A 179 13.58 3.39 6.06
C LEU A 179 13.05 4.83 6.09
N TYR A 180 11.88 5.06 6.71
CA TYR A 180 11.31 6.41 6.85
C TYR A 180 12.26 7.33 7.62
N ASN A 181 12.76 6.90 8.77
CA ASN A 181 13.68 7.69 9.58
C ASN A 181 14.99 8.00 8.83
N GLN A 182 15.57 7.00 8.17
CA GLN A 182 16.75 7.19 7.34
C GLN A 182 16.52 8.26 6.25
N LEU A 183 15.39 8.21 5.56
CA LEU A 183 15.06 9.17 4.49
C LEU A 183 14.82 10.59 5.04
N VAL A 184 14.23 10.71 6.24
CA VAL A 184 14.04 12.00 6.92
C VAL A 184 15.39 12.59 7.31
N ASP A 185 16.30 11.80 7.86
CA ASP A 185 17.65 12.24 8.20
C ASP A 185 18.41 12.69 6.94
N GLU A 186 18.34 11.92 5.84
CA GLU A 186 18.92 12.27 4.55
C GLU A 186 18.37 13.60 3.98
N ALA A 187 17.08 13.88 4.17
CA ALA A 187 16.46 15.14 3.71
C ALA A 187 16.89 16.34 4.55
N ASN A 188 17.14 16.15 5.85
CA ASN A 188 17.57 17.22 6.76
C ASN A 188 19.05 17.60 6.59
N ASP A 189 19.87 16.66 6.05
CA ASP A 189 21.32 16.87 5.85
C ASP A 189 21.66 17.56 4.51
N GLN A 190 20.67 17.87 3.65
CA GLN A 190 20.83 18.53 2.34
C GLN A 190 20.63 20.04 2.44
#